data_9c24039c9945e37e4012289505e1625e
#
_entry.id   9c24039c9945e37e4012289505e1625e
#
_cell.length_a   1.000
_cell.length_b   1.000
_cell.length_c   1.000
_cell.angle_alpha   90.00
_cell.angle_beta   90.00
_cell.angle_gamma   90.00
#
_symmetry.space_group_name_H-M   'P 1'
#
loop_
_entity.id
_entity.type
_entity.pdbx_description
1 polymer ?
#
loop_
_entity_poly.entity_id
_entity_poly.type
_entity_poly.pdbx_seq_one_letter_code
_entity_poly.pdbx_strand_id
1 'polypeptide(L)' 'MLNAHIVAANMYQRNALTLKELQKIQSLRDRPVEAAETLLNIIMEQPDAVYLCFLDVLKHTEQQHLYQRLVEDAYKGR' A
#
# COMPACT_ATOMS: atom_id res chain seq x y z
N MET A 1 3.42 -11.69 -2.49
CA MET A 1 2.54 -11.26 -1.39
C MET A 1 2.88 -9.85 -0.97
N LEU A 2 1.87 -9.03 -0.68
CA LEU A 2 2.08 -7.63 -0.30
C LEU A 2 2.70 -7.54 1.10
N ASN A 3 3.85 -6.87 1.20
CA ASN A 3 4.48 -6.62 2.48
C ASN A 3 4.03 -5.24 2.99
N ALA A 4 2.92 -5.22 3.71
CA ALA A 4 2.23 -3.99 4.09
C ALA A 4 3.08 -3.07 4.96
N HIS A 5 3.88 -3.62 5.89
CA HIS A 5 4.64 -2.75 6.78
C HIS A 5 5.80 -2.05 6.06
N ILE A 6 6.40 -2.70 5.05
CA ILE A 6 7.44 -2.06 4.24
C ILE A 6 6.81 -0.96 3.37
N VAL A 7 5.69 -1.29 2.72
CA VAL A 7 4.97 -0.32 1.88
C VAL A 7 4.50 0.87 2.71
N ALA A 8 3.92 0.61 3.88
CA ALA A 8 3.43 1.67 4.75
C ALA A 8 4.56 2.58 5.23
N ALA A 9 5.71 2.02 5.59
CA ALA A 9 6.85 2.81 6.02
C ALA A 9 7.35 3.73 4.90
N ASN A 10 7.40 3.21 3.67
CA ASN A 10 7.79 4.01 2.50
C ASN A 10 6.77 5.11 2.21
N MET A 11 5.49 4.80 2.32
CA MET A 11 4.44 5.80 2.12
C MET A 11 4.49 6.88 3.20
N TYR A 12 4.77 6.50 4.43
CA TYR A 12 4.94 7.46 5.51
C TYR A 12 6.09 8.43 5.23
N GLN A 13 7.22 7.91 4.75
CA GLN A 13 8.37 8.75 4.40
C GLN A 13 8.04 9.74 3.30
N ARG A 14 7.07 9.43 2.44
CA ARG A 14 6.62 10.31 1.36
C ARG A 14 5.44 11.18 1.78
N ASN A 15 5.13 11.21 3.07
CA ASN A 15 4.00 11.96 3.62
C ASN A 15 2.63 11.52 3.09
N ALA A 16 2.53 10.29 2.64
CA ALA A 16 1.27 9.74 2.13
C ALA A 16 0.44 9.08 3.23
N LEU A 17 1.05 8.74 4.35
CA LEU A 17 0.37 8.19 5.52
C LEU A 17 0.73 9.01 6.75
N THR A 18 -0.20 9.07 7.72
CA THR A 18 0.08 9.65 9.01
C THR A 18 0.83 8.66 9.89
N LEU A 19 1.48 9.17 10.94
CA LEU A 19 2.16 8.32 11.91
C LEU A 19 1.17 7.33 12.55
N LYS A 20 -0.03 7.78 12.83
CA LYS A 20 -1.08 6.97 13.43
C LYS A 20 -1.45 5.79 12.54
N GLU A 21 -1.58 6.04 11.24
CA GLU A 21 -1.88 5.01 10.25
C GLU A 21 -0.73 4.01 10.12
N LEU A 22 0.50 4.52 10.10
CA LEU A 22 1.68 3.66 10.06
C LEU A 22 1.74 2.75 11.28
N GLN A 23 1.53 3.31 12.48
CA GLN A 23 1.54 2.54 13.72
C GLN A 23 0.47 1.46 13.73
N LYS A 24 -0.70 1.75 13.19
CA LYS A 24 -1.78 0.77 13.09
C LYS A 24 -1.36 -0.43 12.24
N ILE A 25 -0.72 -0.18 11.11
CA ILE A 25 -0.25 -1.26 10.23
C ILE A 25 0.90 -2.02 10.89
N GLN A 26 1.83 -1.31 11.55
CA GLN A 26 2.95 -1.93 12.23
C GLN A 26 2.50 -2.84 13.37
N SER A 27 1.40 -2.52 14.02
CA SER A 27 0.85 -3.36 15.09
C SER A 27 0.30 -4.69 14.58
N LEU A 28 0.12 -4.80 13.26
CA LEU A 28 -0.40 -6.01 12.62
C LEU A 28 0.73 -6.85 11.98
N ARG A 29 1.96 -6.68 12.42
CA ARG A 29 3.12 -7.40 11.86
C ARG A 29 2.94 -8.90 11.85
N ASP A 30 2.31 -9.45 12.88
CA ASP A 30 2.08 -10.89 13.01
C ASP A 30 0.92 -11.38 12.16
N ARG A 31 0.21 -10.46 11.50
CA ARG A 31 -0.98 -10.76 10.70
C ARG A 31 -0.87 -10.08 9.35
N PRO A 32 -0.03 -10.63 8.45
CA PRO A 32 0.26 -9.97 7.17
C PRO A 32 -0.97 -9.75 6.30
N VAL A 33 -1.94 -10.64 6.34
CA VAL A 33 -3.17 -10.48 5.55
C VAL A 33 -3.99 -9.32 6.08
N GLU A 34 -4.17 -9.25 7.40
CA GLU A 34 -4.91 -8.14 8.01
C GLU A 34 -4.19 -6.80 7.80
N ALA A 35 -2.86 -6.81 7.88
CA ALA A 35 -2.07 -5.62 7.64
C ALA A 35 -2.27 -5.11 6.22
N ALA A 36 -2.24 -6.00 5.23
CA ALA A 36 -2.47 -5.64 3.84
C ALA A 36 -3.88 -5.09 3.63
N GLU A 37 -4.89 -5.73 4.20
CA GLU A 37 -6.27 -5.28 4.10
C GLU A 37 -6.44 -3.90 4.74
N THR A 38 -5.85 -3.70 5.91
CA THR A 38 -5.93 -2.42 6.61
C THR A 38 -5.29 -1.32 5.78
N LEU A 39 -4.12 -1.59 5.21
CA LEU A 39 -3.43 -0.63 4.36
C LEU A 39 -4.27 -0.26 3.15
N LEU A 40 -4.83 -1.25 2.46
CA LEU A 40 -5.67 -0.99 1.28
C LEU A 40 -6.93 -0.20 1.64
N ASN A 41 -7.56 -0.50 2.77
CA ASN A 41 -8.73 0.25 3.23
C ASN A 41 -8.37 1.72 3.50
N ILE A 42 -7.22 1.96 4.13
CA ILE A 42 -6.76 3.31 4.38
C ILE A 42 -6.56 4.06 3.06
N ILE A 43 -5.89 3.42 2.10
CA ILE A 43 -5.60 4.03 0.80
C ILE A 43 -6.89 4.35 0.05
N MET A 44 -7.86 3.46 0.09
CA MET A 44 -9.14 3.66 -0.62
C MET A 44 -9.96 4.82 -0.06
N GLU A 45 -9.74 5.19 1.21
CA GLU A 45 -10.42 6.32 1.83
C GLU A 45 -9.70 7.64 1.58
N GLN A 46 -8.53 7.60 0.95
CA GLN A 46 -7.70 8.77 0.72
C GLN A 46 -7.85 9.28 -0.71
N PRO A 47 -7.40 10.52 -0.99
CA PRO A 47 -7.39 11.04 -2.36
C PRO A 47 -6.56 10.19 -3.31
N ASP A 48 -6.83 10.31 -4.60
CA ASP A 48 -6.13 9.55 -5.65
C ASP A 48 -4.61 9.70 -5.58
N ALA A 49 -4.12 10.86 -5.12
CA ALA A 49 -2.68 11.09 -4.97
C ALA A 49 -2.03 10.06 -4.04
N VAL A 50 -2.73 9.63 -3.00
CA VAL A 50 -2.22 8.61 -2.07
C VAL A 50 -2.16 7.25 -2.76
N TYR A 51 -3.17 6.92 -3.55
CA TYR A 51 -3.19 5.68 -4.32
C TYR A 51 -2.04 5.64 -5.32
N LEU A 52 -1.78 6.76 -6.01
CA LEU A 52 -0.67 6.86 -6.94
C LEU A 52 0.68 6.69 -6.23
N CYS A 53 0.81 7.25 -5.03
CA CYS A 53 1.99 7.06 -4.22
C CYS A 53 2.17 5.58 -3.85
N PHE A 54 1.09 4.90 -3.50
CA PHE A 54 1.10 3.48 -3.21
C PHE A 54 1.63 2.67 -4.40
N LEU A 55 1.13 2.95 -5.59
CA LEU A 55 1.59 2.27 -6.81
C LEU A 55 3.08 2.52 -7.06
N ASP A 56 3.53 3.75 -6.85
CA ASP A 56 4.94 4.10 -7.01
C ASP A 56 5.82 3.37 -6.01
N VAL A 57 5.37 3.25 -4.76
CA VAL A 57 6.09 2.49 -3.74
C VAL A 57 6.19 1.01 -4.13
N LEU A 58 5.12 0.42 -4.63
CA LEU A 58 5.17 -0.96 -5.11
C LEU A 58 6.20 -1.15 -6.21
N LYS A 59 6.30 -0.17 -7.09
CA LYS A 59 7.25 -0.20 -8.21
C LYS A 59 8.70 -0.12 -7.73
N HIS A 60 8.97 0.68 -6.70
CA HIS A 60 10.32 0.93 -6.20
C HIS A 60 10.75 -0.03 -5.08
N THR A 61 9.84 -0.87 -4.58
CA THR A 61 10.18 -1.94 -3.67
C THR A 61 10.25 -3.25 -4.47
N GLU A 62 10.54 -4.35 -3.83
CA GLU A 62 10.65 -5.62 -4.52
C GLU A 62 9.30 -6.26 -4.87
N GLN A 63 8.28 -5.41 -5.09
CA GLN A 63 6.91 -5.86 -5.33
C GLN A 63 6.39 -5.43 -6.70
N GLN A 64 7.29 -5.31 -7.67
CA GLN A 64 6.93 -4.90 -9.04
C GLN A 64 5.85 -5.77 -9.66
N HIS A 65 5.89 -7.07 -9.41
CA HIS A 65 4.89 -7.98 -9.98
C HIS A 65 3.48 -7.66 -9.49
N LEU A 66 3.34 -7.20 -8.24
CA LEU A 66 2.04 -6.77 -7.73
C LEU A 66 1.58 -5.48 -8.39
N TYR A 67 2.50 -4.55 -8.61
CA TYR A 67 2.21 -3.32 -9.33
C TYR A 67 1.70 -3.61 -10.73
N GLN A 68 2.41 -4.46 -11.48
CA GLN A 68 2.01 -4.83 -12.84
C GLN A 68 0.64 -5.48 -12.86
N ARG A 69 0.36 -6.36 -11.92
CA ARG A 69 -0.91 -7.04 -11.83
C ARG A 69 -2.06 -6.08 -11.56
N LEU A 70 -1.86 -5.11 -10.68
CA LEU A 70 -2.87 -4.10 -10.39
C LEU A 70 -3.17 -3.24 -11.60
N VAL A 71 -2.15 -2.87 -12.36
CA VAL A 71 -2.31 -2.08 -13.59
C VAL A 71 -3.06 -2.90 -14.64
N GLU A 72 -2.71 -4.16 -14.81
CA GLU A 72 -3.40 -5.05 -15.76
C GLU A 72 -4.86 -5.23 -15.39
N ASP A 73 -5.15 -5.45 -14.11
CA ASP A 73 -6.52 -5.62 -13.65
C ASP A 73 -7.35 -4.36 -13.88
N ALA A 74 -6.75 -3.19 -13.66
CA ALA A 74 -7.42 -1.92 -13.94
C ALA A 74 -7.74 -1.77 -15.43
N TYR A 75 -6.86 -2.26 -16.29
CA TYR A 75 -7.06 -2.24 -17.73
C TYR A 75 -8.16 -3.20 -18.16
N LYS A 76 -8.17 -4.39 -17.59
CA LYS A 76 -9.14 -5.42 -17.94
C LYS A 76 -10.53 -5.18 -17.35
N GLY A 77 -10.58 -4.44 -16.26
CA GLY A 77 -11.83 -4.17 -15.57
C GLY A 77 -12.71 -3.12 -16.26
N ARG A 78 -12.32 -2.71 -17.44
CA ARG A 78 -13.08 -1.71 -18.20
C ARG A 78 -13.63 -2.34 -19.46
#